data_9dfa441209dd95e5092663bdf7f49570
#
_entry.id   9dfa441209dd95e5092663bdf7f49570
#
_cell.length_a   1.000
_cell.length_b   1.000
_cell.length_c   1.000
_cell.angle_alpha   90.00
_cell.angle_beta   90.00
_cell.angle_gamma   90.00
#
_symmetry.space_group_name_H-M   'P 1'
#
loop_
_entity.id
_entity.type
_entity.pdbx_description
1 polymer ?
#
loop_
_entity_poly.entity_id
_entity_poly.type
_entity_poly.pdbx_seq_one_letter_code
_entity_poly.pdbx_strand_id
1 'polypeptide(L)'
;MLSGPRAGHRLAPRTIAVCLFAAFLLIPAVARAQTDEIQVYDGGLAPVGTFNLTVHNNFTPIGITTPAFPGAVVADKSWNGVPEWALGVTPWFEAGLYLPLYSRDKNSGFGLDGFKLRALFAVPNADDRKFFYGANFEFSINANRWDTSRFTSEVRPIIGWHLKPVDIIINPIVDTAYDGLKNLEFVPATRVAYNFSSGWTLAAEEYADFGPVHGFLPAGEQVHQIYAVVDRTWKEWDIEAGIGAGLTDASDRLTLKLILARDLNKRSSARSASPAPAHP
;
A
#
# COMPACT_ATOMS: atom_id res chain seq x y z
N MET A 1 4.34 -56.44 -59.28
CA MET A 1 3.92 -55.07 -58.93
C MET A 1 3.03 -55.16 -57.72
N LEU A 2 3.60 -54.90 -56.56
CA LEU A 2 2.88 -54.88 -55.27
C LEU A 2 3.12 -53.58 -54.59
N SER A 3 2.08 -52.76 -54.50
CA SER A 3 2.08 -51.46 -53.80
C SER A 3 1.82 -51.70 -52.32
N GLY A 4 2.78 -51.32 -51.44
CA GLY A 4 2.64 -51.36 -50.01
C GLY A 4 1.91 -50.14 -49.45
N PRO A 5 1.19 -50.26 -48.31
CA PRO A 5 0.41 -49.16 -47.73
C PRO A 5 1.29 -48.18 -46.93
N ARG A 6 1.07 -46.84 -47.09
CA ARG A 6 1.65 -45.77 -46.30
C ARG A 6 1.03 -45.77 -44.88
N ALA A 7 1.87 -45.98 -43.90
CA ALA A 7 1.49 -45.79 -42.49
C ALA A 7 1.39 -44.28 -42.13
N GLY A 8 0.18 -43.82 -41.91
CA GLY A 8 -0.07 -42.49 -41.35
C GLY A 8 0.09 -42.52 -39.84
N HIS A 9 1.09 -41.87 -39.31
CA HIS A 9 1.22 -41.61 -37.85
C HIS A 9 0.14 -40.67 -37.37
N ARG A 10 -0.91 -41.20 -36.75
CA ARG A 10 -1.86 -40.43 -35.96
C ARG A 10 -1.27 -40.26 -34.55
N LEU A 11 -0.91 -39.02 -34.21
CA LEU A 11 -0.55 -38.64 -32.83
C LEU A 11 -1.73 -38.94 -31.90
N ALA A 12 -1.47 -39.67 -30.85
CA ALA A 12 -2.48 -40.11 -29.89
C ALA A 12 -3.09 -38.92 -29.13
N PRO A 13 -4.42 -38.87 -28.89
CA PRO A 13 -5.10 -37.76 -28.25
C PRO A 13 -4.63 -37.45 -26.82
N ARG A 14 -3.88 -38.36 -26.19
CA ARG A 14 -3.28 -38.17 -24.86
C ARG A 14 -2.13 -37.19 -24.84
N THR A 15 -1.38 -36.99 -25.93
CA THR A 15 -0.24 -36.05 -25.99
C THR A 15 -0.74 -34.60 -26.12
N ILE A 16 -1.88 -34.36 -26.78
CA ILE A 16 -2.48 -33.06 -26.91
C ILE A 16 -3.09 -32.58 -25.58
N ALA A 17 -3.69 -33.50 -24.79
CA ALA A 17 -4.25 -33.16 -23.49
C ALA A 17 -3.18 -32.78 -22.45
N VAL A 18 -1.99 -33.40 -22.48
CA VAL A 18 -0.88 -33.06 -21.60
C VAL A 18 -0.27 -31.70 -21.95
N CYS A 19 -0.17 -31.35 -23.23
CA CYS A 19 0.33 -30.04 -23.64
C CYS A 19 -0.66 -28.91 -23.32
N LEU A 20 -1.96 -29.14 -23.37
CA LEU A 20 -2.99 -28.16 -22.98
C LEU A 20 -3.07 -27.99 -21.45
N PHE A 21 -2.79 -29.03 -20.67
CA PHE A 21 -2.76 -28.95 -19.20
C PHE A 21 -1.49 -28.25 -18.68
N ALA A 22 -0.34 -28.41 -19.38
CA ALA A 22 0.90 -27.71 -19.06
C ALA A 22 0.86 -26.23 -19.43
N ALA A 23 0.05 -25.81 -20.43
CA ALA A 23 -0.14 -24.42 -20.80
C ALA A 23 -1.05 -23.64 -19.82
N PHE A 24 -1.84 -24.33 -18.97
CA PHE A 24 -2.70 -23.69 -17.98
C PHE A 24 -1.97 -23.42 -16.64
N LEU A 25 -0.72 -23.88 -16.47
CA LEU A 25 0.09 -23.68 -15.26
C LEU A 25 1.04 -22.50 -15.32
N LEU A 26 0.99 -21.71 -16.41
CA LEU A 26 1.76 -20.46 -16.58
C LEU A 26 0.81 -19.27 -16.66
N ILE A 27 -0.11 -19.13 -15.71
CA ILE A 27 -0.69 -17.82 -15.42
C ILE A 27 0.34 -17.14 -14.54
N PRO A 28 1.06 -16.11 -15.01
CA PRO A 28 1.90 -15.34 -14.11
C PRO A 28 0.97 -14.78 -13.02
N ALA A 29 1.31 -15.00 -11.76
CA ALA A 29 0.72 -14.27 -10.68
C ALA A 29 1.03 -12.79 -10.98
N VAL A 30 0.01 -12.02 -11.30
CA VAL A 30 0.17 -10.62 -11.69
C VAL A 30 0.33 -9.87 -10.38
N ALA A 31 1.57 -9.47 -10.08
CA ALA A 31 1.86 -8.59 -8.96
C ALA A 31 1.01 -7.32 -9.10
N ARG A 32 0.26 -7.00 -8.07
CA ARG A 32 -0.55 -5.78 -8.02
C ARG A 32 0.35 -4.63 -7.61
N ALA A 33 0.67 -3.75 -8.55
CA ALA A 33 1.62 -2.64 -8.34
C ALA A 33 0.92 -1.32 -7.97
N GLN A 34 -0.39 -1.31 -7.78
CA GLN A 34 -1.12 -0.05 -7.49
C GLN A 34 -1.51 0.04 -6.03
N THR A 35 -1.01 1.10 -5.39
CA THR A 35 -1.31 1.44 -4.00
C THR A 35 -1.92 2.84 -3.97
N ASP A 36 -3.11 2.98 -3.42
CA ASP A 36 -3.78 4.27 -3.22
C ASP A 36 -3.14 5.07 -2.08
N GLU A 37 -2.51 4.37 -1.15
CA GLU A 37 -1.86 4.89 0.03
C GLU A 37 -0.45 4.32 0.15
N ILE A 38 0.57 5.20 0.09
CA ILE A 38 1.96 4.85 0.32
C ILE A 38 2.38 5.49 1.64
N GLN A 39 2.10 4.81 2.76
CA GLN A 39 2.37 5.30 4.11
C GLN A 39 2.76 4.17 5.06
N VAL A 40 3.73 4.43 5.94
CA VAL A 40 4.01 3.59 7.11
C VAL A 40 3.31 4.19 8.32
N TYR A 41 2.43 3.42 8.95
CA TYR A 41 1.71 3.87 10.14
C TYR A 41 2.59 3.84 11.38
N ASP A 42 2.62 4.94 12.10
CA ASP A 42 3.43 5.17 13.31
C ASP A 42 2.64 5.08 14.63
N GLY A 43 1.33 4.77 14.53
CA GLY A 43 0.46 4.68 15.70
C GLY A 43 -0.03 6.03 16.25
N GLY A 44 0.26 7.14 15.55
CA GLY A 44 -0.32 8.45 15.83
C GLY A 44 -1.84 8.41 15.66
N LEU A 45 -2.59 8.99 16.62
CA LEU A 45 -4.05 9.09 16.60
C LEU A 45 -4.47 10.55 16.68
N ALA A 46 -5.49 10.94 15.93
CA ALA A 46 -6.11 12.24 16.11
C ALA A 46 -6.65 12.38 17.56
N PRO A 47 -6.47 13.53 18.21
CA PRO A 47 -7.01 13.76 19.56
C PRO A 47 -8.51 13.52 19.61
N VAL A 48 -9.02 13.05 20.77
CA VAL A 48 -10.45 12.73 20.95
C VAL A 48 -11.36 13.89 20.54
N GLY A 49 -12.26 13.61 19.59
CA GLY A 49 -13.19 14.57 19.00
C GLY A 49 -12.56 15.49 17.97
N THR A 50 -11.33 15.24 17.54
CA THR A 50 -10.70 15.94 16.44
C THR A 50 -11.03 15.24 15.13
N PHE A 51 -11.46 16.02 14.14
CA PHE A 51 -11.57 15.61 12.76
C PHE A 51 -10.26 15.97 12.03
N ASN A 52 -9.64 14.96 11.44
CA ASN A 52 -8.44 15.12 10.62
C ASN A 52 -8.78 14.82 9.15
N LEU A 53 -8.13 15.52 8.25
CA LEU A 53 -8.12 15.22 6.82
C LEU A 53 -6.68 14.98 6.40
N THR A 54 -6.43 13.77 5.88
CA THR A 54 -5.18 13.42 5.22
C THR A 54 -5.46 13.18 3.73
N VAL A 55 -4.67 13.80 2.85
CA VAL A 55 -4.81 13.65 1.40
C VAL A 55 -3.58 12.95 0.86
N HIS A 56 -3.76 11.72 0.41
CA HIS A 56 -2.72 10.93 -0.25
C HIS A 56 -2.73 11.21 -1.75
N ASN A 57 -1.56 11.46 -2.32
CA ASN A 57 -1.37 11.66 -3.75
C ASN A 57 -0.11 10.93 -4.20
N ASN A 58 -0.27 10.08 -5.20
CA ASN A 58 0.83 9.32 -5.78
C ASN A 58 0.86 9.58 -7.28
N PHE A 59 2.04 9.80 -7.82
CA PHE A 59 2.28 9.90 -9.25
C PHE A 59 3.38 8.95 -9.66
N THR A 60 3.13 8.11 -10.67
CA THR A 60 4.07 7.10 -11.17
C THR A 60 4.57 7.50 -12.56
N PRO A 61 5.63 8.33 -12.66
CA PRO A 61 6.17 8.78 -13.96
C PRO A 61 6.67 7.65 -14.85
N ILE A 62 7.21 6.57 -14.23
CA ILE A 62 7.77 5.41 -14.92
C ILE A 62 7.28 4.17 -14.18
N GLY A 63 6.23 3.56 -14.68
CA GLY A 63 5.58 2.41 -14.08
C GLY A 63 5.43 1.23 -15.03
N ILE A 64 4.78 0.19 -14.55
CA ILE A 64 4.39 -0.97 -15.33
C ILE A 64 3.38 -0.52 -16.38
N THR A 65 3.64 -0.87 -17.64
CA THR A 65 2.86 -0.42 -18.80
C THR A 65 1.71 -1.35 -19.17
N THR A 66 1.70 -2.56 -18.63
CA THR A 66 0.65 -3.56 -18.85
C THR A 66 -0.35 -3.54 -17.70
N PRO A 67 -1.67 -3.59 -17.97
CA PRO A 67 -2.65 -3.71 -16.90
C PRO A 67 -2.52 -5.06 -16.19
N ALA A 68 -2.72 -5.08 -14.87
CA ALA A 68 -2.67 -6.29 -14.05
C ALA A 68 -3.76 -7.31 -14.44
N PHE A 69 -4.90 -6.82 -14.91
CA PHE A 69 -6.00 -7.63 -15.45
C PHE A 69 -6.75 -6.80 -16.51
N PRO A 70 -7.60 -7.42 -17.36
CA PRO A 70 -8.34 -6.68 -18.38
C PRO A 70 -9.18 -5.56 -17.80
N GLY A 71 -8.90 -4.31 -18.19
CA GLY A 71 -9.61 -3.12 -17.71
C GLY A 71 -9.02 -2.49 -16.44
N ALA A 72 -7.92 -3.04 -15.88
CA ALA A 72 -7.22 -2.44 -14.76
C ALA A 72 -6.59 -1.09 -15.10
N VAL A 73 -6.49 -0.24 -14.09
CA VAL A 73 -5.70 0.99 -14.14
C VAL A 73 -4.25 0.63 -14.44
N VAL A 74 -3.59 1.36 -15.34
CA VAL A 74 -2.18 1.15 -15.69
C VAL A 74 -1.31 2.10 -14.90
N ALA A 75 -0.29 1.55 -14.20
CA ALA A 75 0.58 2.32 -13.32
C ALA A 75 1.42 3.37 -14.07
N ASP A 76 1.92 3.06 -15.28
CA ASP A 76 2.75 4.00 -16.05
C ASP A 76 2.03 5.33 -16.33
N LYS A 77 2.60 6.44 -15.85
CA LYS A 77 2.06 7.81 -15.95
C LYS A 77 0.69 7.97 -15.29
N SER A 78 0.38 7.12 -14.33
CA SER A 78 -0.85 7.25 -13.54
C SER A 78 -0.67 8.23 -12.39
N TRP A 79 -1.79 8.82 -12.02
CA TRP A 79 -1.98 9.56 -10.79
C TRP A 79 -3.09 8.88 -10.02
N ASN A 80 -2.86 8.57 -8.77
CA ASN A 80 -3.88 8.03 -7.88
C ASN A 80 -3.80 8.70 -6.50
N GLY A 81 -4.84 8.54 -5.73
CA GLY A 81 -4.87 9.05 -4.38
C GLY A 81 -6.23 8.94 -3.72
N VAL A 82 -6.28 9.41 -2.49
CA VAL A 82 -7.49 9.37 -1.69
C VAL A 82 -7.45 10.42 -0.58
N PRO A 83 -8.53 11.18 -0.33
CA PRO A 83 -8.73 11.88 0.93
C PRO A 83 -9.21 10.89 1.99
N GLU A 84 -8.51 10.86 3.10
CA GLU A 84 -8.83 10.13 4.31
C GLU A 84 -9.42 11.10 5.33
N TRP A 85 -10.60 10.79 5.82
CA TRP A 85 -11.33 11.52 6.85
C TRP A 85 -11.25 10.72 8.14
N ALA A 86 -10.58 11.22 9.15
CA ALA A 86 -10.39 10.53 10.41
C ALA A 86 -11.05 11.27 11.58
N LEU A 87 -11.51 10.52 12.57
CA LEU A 87 -12.07 11.02 13.82
C LEU A 87 -11.43 10.31 15.01
N GLY A 88 -10.73 11.05 15.87
CA GLY A 88 -10.31 10.54 17.17
C GLY A 88 -11.51 10.26 18.06
N VAL A 89 -11.79 8.98 18.33
CA VAL A 89 -12.96 8.55 19.12
C VAL A 89 -12.60 8.37 20.60
N THR A 90 -11.48 7.72 20.86
CA THR A 90 -10.93 7.52 22.21
C THR A 90 -9.41 7.74 22.18
N PRO A 91 -8.71 7.79 23.33
CA PRO A 91 -7.25 7.91 23.33
C PRO A 91 -6.50 6.73 22.70
N TRP A 92 -7.19 5.65 22.33
CA TRP A 92 -6.62 4.42 21.77
C TRP A 92 -7.32 3.95 20.50
N PHE A 93 -8.31 4.71 19.99
CA PHE A 93 -9.08 4.34 18.80
C PHE A 93 -9.44 5.55 17.95
N GLU A 94 -9.21 5.42 16.66
CA GLU A 94 -9.58 6.36 15.62
C GLU A 94 -10.38 5.65 14.52
N ALA A 95 -11.48 6.26 14.10
CA ALA A 95 -12.28 5.81 12.97
C ALA A 95 -11.94 6.63 11.73
N GLY A 96 -11.79 5.96 10.59
CA GLY A 96 -11.43 6.59 9.32
C GLY A 96 -12.35 6.18 8.16
N LEU A 97 -12.42 7.06 7.19
CA LEU A 97 -13.10 6.85 5.90
C LEU A 97 -12.22 7.39 4.78
N TYR A 98 -11.84 6.55 3.84
CA TYR A 98 -11.18 6.93 2.59
C TYR A 98 -12.23 7.11 1.50
N LEU A 99 -12.48 8.34 1.07
CA LEU A 99 -13.52 8.64 0.09
C LEU A 99 -13.28 9.99 -0.59
N PRO A 100 -13.27 10.02 -1.93
CA PRO A 100 -13.24 8.90 -2.85
C PRO A 100 -11.82 8.40 -3.11
N LEU A 101 -11.64 7.09 -3.34
CA LEU A 101 -10.47 6.61 -4.06
C LEU A 101 -10.59 7.04 -5.51
N TYR A 102 -9.50 7.56 -6.09
CA TYR A 102 -9.49 8.00 -7.48
C TYR A 102 -8.18 7.68 -8.16
N SER A 103 -8.25 7.43 -9.45
CA SER A 103 -7.08 7.34 -10.31
C SER A 103 -7.31 7.99 -11.67
N ARG A 104 -6.21 8.35 -12.29
CA ARG A 104 -6.15 8.78 -13.69
C ARG A 104 -4.97 8.10 -14.35
N ASP A 105 -5.24 7.34 -15.39
CA ASP A 105 -4.22 6.76 -16.26
C ASP A 105 -4.43 7.18 -17.72
N LYS A 106 -3.44 6.89 -18.58
CA LYS A 106 -3.47 7.27 -20.00
C LYS A 106 -4.48 6.49 -20.83
N ASN A 107 -4.89 5.29 -20.36
CA ASN A 107 -5.73 4.38 -21.13
C ASN A 107 -7.22 4.57 -20.81
N SER A 108 -7.57 4.68 -19.53
CA SER A 108 -8.94 4.74 -19.04
C SER A 108 -9.37 6.13 -18.56
N GLY A 109 -8.44 7.09 -18.52
CA GLY A 109 -8.72 8.44 -18.06
C GLY A 109 -8.94 8.52 -16.55
N PHE A 110 -9.72 9.53 -16.10
CA PHE A 110 -10.08 9.69 -14.69
C PHE A 110 -11.22 8.74 -14.31
N GLY A 111 -11.12 8.13 -13.13
CA GLY A 111 -12.16 7.28 -12.56
C GLY A 111 -12.16 7.28 -11.04
N LEU A 112 -13.28 6.87 -10.47
CA LEU A 112 -13.42 6.60 -9.05
C LEU A 112 -13.23 5.10 -8.83
N ASP A 113 -12.39 4.76 -7.86
CA ASP A 113 -11.87 3.41 -7.68
C ASP A 113 -12.46 2.70 -6.46
N GLY A 114 -13.26 3.42 -5.67
CA GLY A 114 -13.94 2.86 -4.52
C GLY A 114 -13.85 3.74 -3.27
N PHE A 115 -13.98 3.10 -2.12
CA PHE A 115 -13.81 3.71 -0.81
C PHE A 115 -13.40 2.66 0.22
N LYS A 116 -12.84 3.11 1.37
CA LYS A 116 -12.45 2.22 2.47
C LYS A 116 -13.00 2.73 3.80
N LEU A 117 -13.33 1.80 4.67
CA LEU A 117 -13.55 2.07 6.09
C LEU A 117 -12.30 1.66 6.88
N ARG A 118 -11.93 2.46 7.86
CA ARG A 118 -10.73 2.24 8.67
C ARG A 118 -11.04 2.25 10.16
N ALA A 119 -10.38 1.35 10.90
CA ALA A 119 -10.36 1.32 12.34
C ALA A 119 -8.91 1.20 12.83
N LEU A 120 -8.35 2.29 13.36
CA LEU A 120 -6.99 2.32 13.87
C LEU A 120 -6.99 2.26 15.40
N PHE A 121 -6.27 1.29 15.93
CA PHE A 121 -6.05 1.11 17.36
C PHE A 121 -4.56 1.27 17.66
N ALA A 122 -4.22 2.08 18.65
CA ALA A 122 -2.85 2.24 19.09
C ALA A 122 -2.77 2.43 20.62
N VAL A 123 -1.62 2.15 21.16
CA VAL A 123 -1.34 2.47 22.56
C VAL A 123 -1.47 3.99 22.76
N PRO A 124 -2.18 4.48 23.80
CA PRO A 124 -2.31 5.91 24.04
C PRO A 124 -0.96 6.61 24.17
N ASN A 125 -0.84 7.81 23.57
CA ASN A 125 0.39 8.61 23.54
C ASN A 125 1.57 7.84 22.92
N ALA A 126 1.35 7.20 21.77
CA ALA A 126 2.38 6.43 21.05
C ALA A 126 3.64 7.29 20.82
N ASP A 127 3.47 8.55 20.42
CA ASP A 127 4.54 9.51 20.10
C ASP A 127 5.48 9.81 21.28
N ASP A 128 4.98 9.71 22.51
CA ASP A 128 5.76 9.94 23.74
C ASP A 128 6.44 8.67 24.28
N ARG A 129 6.19 7.52 23.65
CA ARG A 129 6.69 6.23 24.12
C ARG A 129 7.98 5.84 23.38
N LYS A 130 8.93 5.26 24.13
CA LYS A 130 10.10 4.65 23.51
C LYS A 130 9.75 3.43 22.65
N PHE A 131 8.73 2.68 23.04
CA PHE A 131 8.15 1.56 22.31
C PHE A 131 6.66 1.75 22.20
N PHE A 132 6.13 1.60 21.01
CA PHE A 132 4.70 1.69 20.74
C PHE A 132 4.24 0.56 19.83
N TYR A 133 2.93 0.32 19.87
CA TYR A 133 2.28 -0.70 19.06
C TYR A 133 0.83 -0.34 18.80
N GLY A 134 0.30 -0.94 17.75
CA GLY A 134 -1.07 -0.74 17.33
C GLY A 134 -1.49 -1.75 16.29
N ALA A 135 -2.68 -1.57 15.76
CA ALA A 135 -3.17 -2.30 14.59
C ALA A 135 -4.18 -1.44 13.84
N ASN A 136 -4.02 -1.36 12.53
CA ASN A 136 -4.97 -0.78 11.62
C ASN A 136 -5.74 -1.87 10.88
N PHE A 137 -7.03 -1.64 10.68
CA PHE A 137 -7.93 -2.53 9.93
C PHE A 137 -8.63 -1.70 8.87
N GLU A 138 -8.56 -2.15 7.63
CA GLU A 138 -9.26 -1.54 6.51
C GLU A 138 -10.21 -2.53 5.86
N PHE A 139 -11.36 -2.03 5.47
CA PHE A 139 -12.32 -2.73 4.64
C PHE A 139 -12.61 -1.90 3.41
N SER A 140 -12.31 -2.45 2.24
CA SER A 140 -12.39 -1.77 0.96
C SER A 140 -13.57 -2.25 0.14
N ILE A 141 -14.19 -1.32 -0.57
CA ILE A 141 -15.18 -1.59 -1.62
C ILE A 141 -14.61 -1.03 -2.92
N ASN A 142 -14.13 -1.94 -3.76
CA ASN A 142 -13.34 -1.62 -4.95
C ASN A 142 -14.21 -1.52 -6.20
N ALA A 143 -13.87 -0.59 -7.10
CA ALA A 143 -14.34 -0.62 -8.47
C ALA A 143 -13.58 -1.68 -9.28
N ASN A 144 -14.23 -2.25 -10.31
CA ASN A 144 -13.66 -3.33 -11.13
C ASN A 144 -12.39 -2.92 -11.90
N ARG A 145 -12.11 -1.62 -12.03
CA ARG A 145 -10.87 -1.13 -12.64
C ARG A 145 -9.69 -1.09 -11.66
N TRP A 146 -10.00 -1.08 -10.34
CA TRP A 146 -9.02 -1.02 -9.26
C TRP A 146 -8.60 -2.41 -8.81
N ASP A 147 -9.56 -3.28 -8.58
CA ASP A 147 -9.33 -4.65 -8.13
C ASP A 147 -10.33 -5.62 -8.77
N THR A 148 -9.91 -6.88 -8.97
CA THR A 148 -10.77 -7.97 -9.42
C THR A 148 -11.78 -8.36 -8.34
N SER A 149 -11.43 -8.16 -7.06
CA SER A 149 -12.27 -8.43 -5.91
C SER A 149 -12.99 -7.15 -5.46
N ARG A 150 -14.31 -7.21 -5.44
CA ARG A 150 -15.12 -6.08 -4.99
C ARG A 150 -14.89 -5.71 -3.52
N PHE A 151 -14.58 -6.69 -2.70
CA PHE A 151 -14.34 -6.52 -1.27
C PHE A 151 -12.97 -7.06 -0.92
N THR A 152 -12.18 -6.23 -0.26
CA THR A 152 -10.86 -6.61 0.28
C THR A 152 -10.73 -6.07 1.69
N SER A 153 -9.82 -6.62 2.47
CA SER A 153 -9.43 -6.09 3.77
C SER A 153 -7.93 -6.15 3.95
N GLU A 154 -7.45 -5.19 4.72
CA GLU A 154 -6.07 -5.13 5.20
C GLU A 154 -6.07 -5.23 6.72
N VAL A 155 -5.13 -5.99 7.25
CA VAL A 155 -4.75 -5.97 8.67
C VAL A 155 -3.29 -5.53 8.75
N ARG A 156 -3.04 -4.37 9.37
CA ARG A 156 -1.72 -3.74 9.48
C ARG A 156 -1.33 -3.61 10.95
N PRO A 157 -0.63 -4.57 11.54
CA PRO A 157 0.00 -4.38 12.84
C PRO A 157 1.03 -3.24 12.76
N ILE A 158 1.18 -2.51 13.86
CA ILE A 158 2.12 -1.40 13.99
C ILE A 158 3.06 -1.72 15.14
N ILE A 159 4.36 -1.70 14.88
CA ILE A 159 5.40 -1.93 15.88
C ILE A 159 6.47 -0.87 15.66
N GLY A 160 6.77 -0.06 16.69
CA GLY A 160 7.74 1.01 16.50
C GLY A 160 8.53 1.36 17.75
N TRP A 161 9.67 2.03 17.51
CA TRP A 161 10.60 2.51 18.52
C TRP A 161 11.04 3.93 18.23
N HIS A 162 10.89 4.82 19.22
CA HIS A 162 11.49 6.15 19.23
C HIS A 162 12.82 6.09 20.02
N LEU A 163 13.92 6.02 19.29
CA LEU A 163 15.27 5.87 19.86
C LEU A 163 16.04 7.20 19.98
N LYS A 164 15.37 8.31 19.58
CA LYS A 164 15.89 9.70 19.54
C LYS A 164 17.38 9.79 19.20
N PRO A 165 17.74 10.36 18.05
CA PRO A 165 16.85 11.04 17.08
C PRO A 165 16.28 10.10 16.02
N VAL A 166 16.43 8.78 16.14
CA VAL A 166 16.02 7.79 15.14
C VAL A 166 14.72 7.13 15.55
N ASP A 167 13.82 6.98 14.59
CA ASP A 167 12.61 6.16 14.71
C ASP A 167 12.72 4.95 13.79
N ILE A 168 12.25 3.80 14.26
CA ILE A 168 12.15 2.56 13.50
C ILE A 168 10.72 2.05 13.62
N ILE A 169 10.06 1.83 12.49
CA ILE A 169 8.67 1.40 12.43
C ILE A 169 8.53 0.24 11.45
N ILE A 170 7.77 -0.76 11.83
CA ILE A 170 7.48 -1.95 11.03
C ILE A 170 5.97 -2.18 11.03
N ASN A 171 5.40 -2.29 9.84
CA ASN A 171 4.02 -2.69 9.62
C ASN A 171 4.00 -4.04 8.87
N PRO A 172 3.87 -5.19 9.54
CA PRO A 172 3.72 -6.49 8.90
C PRO A 172 2.28 -6.67 8.42
N ILE A 173 2.00 -6.17 7.22
CA ILE A 173 0.66 -6.10 6.65
C ILE A 173 0.26 -7.45 6.05
N VAL A 174 -1.02 -7.79 6.22
CA VAL A 174 -1.66 -8.95 5.58
C VAL A 174 -2.94 -8.51 4.90
N ASP A 175 -3.03 -8.80 3.60
CA ASP A 175 -4.19 -8.49 2.77
C ASP A 175 -5.03 -9.73 2.49
N THR A 176 -6.32 -9.53 2.27
CA THR A 176 -7.26 -10.59 1.90
C THR A 176 -8.34 -10.10 0.93
N ALA A 177 -8.58 -10.91 -0.09
CA ALA A 177 -9.72 -10.79 -0.99
C ALA A 177 -10.87 -11.76 -0.63
N TYR A 178 -10.81 -12.35 0.58
CA TYR A 178 -11.79 -13.34 1.10
C TYR A 178 -11.91 -14.64 0.29
N ASP A 179 -10.89 -14.99 -0.45
CA ASP A 179 -10.81 -16.19 -1.30
C ASP A 179 -10.07 -17.37 -0.62
N GLY A 180 -9.86 -17.27 0.69
CA GLY A 180 -9.34 -18.31 1.57
C GLY A 180 -8.00 -17.97 2.21
N LEU A 181 -7.72 -18.62 3.35
CA LEU A 181 -6.51 -18.36 4.17
C LEU A 181 -5.19 -18.61 3.43
N LYS A 182 -5.18 -19.41 2.38
CA LYS A 182 -3.98 -19.67 1.57
C LYS A 182 -3.60 -18.48 0.70
N ASN A 183 -4.56 -17.65 0.36
CA ASN A 183 -4.41 -16.51 -0.52
C ASN A 183 -4.28 -15.19 0.25
N LEU A 184 -4.01 -15.25 1.56
CA LEU A 184 -3.57 -14.09 2.31
C LEU A 184 -2.24 -13.61 1.74
N GLU A 185 -2.14 -12.33 1.39
CA GLU A 185 -0.93 -11.71 0.84
C GLU A 185 -0.14 -11.03 1.95
N PHE A 186 1.18 -11.16 1.93
CA PHE A 186 2.07 -10.50 2.89
C PHE A 186 2.76 -9.31 2.24
N VAL A 187 2.37 -8.11 2.68
CA VAL A 187 2.75 -6.83 2.05
C VAL A 187 3.38 -5.85 3.05
N PRO A 188 4.48 -6.22 3.75
CA PRO A 188 5.03 -5.42 4.83
C PRO A 188 5.54 -4.07 4.34
N ALA A 189 5.47 -3.07 5.27
CA ALA A 189 6.09 -1.78 5.10
C ALA A 189 6.99 -1.45 6.30
N THR A 190 8.12 -0.79 6.06
CA THR A 190 9.08 -0.41 7.09
C THR A 190 9.55 1.03 6.90
N ARG A 191 9.88 1.72 8.01
CA ARG A 191 10.39 3.07 7.99
C ARG A 191 11.53 3.21 9.00
N VAL A 192 12.62 3.84 8.56
CA VAL A 192 13.69 4.32 9.43
C VAL A 192 13.81 5.82 9.20
N ALA A 193 13.57 6.61 10.24
CA ALA A 193 13.54 8.06 10.17
C ALA A 193 14.57 8.69 11.10
N TYR A 194 15.10 9.83 10.70
CA TYR A 194 16.00 10.68 11.50
C TYR A 194 15.34 12.04 11.69
N ASN A 195 15.09 12.40 12.95
CA ASN A 195 14.45 13.64 13.37
C ASN A 195 15.49 14.72 13.68
N PHE A 196 15.53 15.78 12.89
CA PHE A 196 16.42 16.91 13.11
C PHE A 196 15.82 17.91 14.12
N SER A 197 16.66 18.55 14.91
CA SER A 197 16.23 19.61 15.84
C SER A 197 15.56 20.81 15.16
N SER A 198 15.79 20.99 13.86
CA SER A 198 15.13 22.02 13.01
C SER A 198 13.67 21.69 12.67
N GLY A 199 13.13 20.56 13.13
CA GLY A 199 11.76 20.11 12.86
C GLY A 199 11.57 19.52 11.44
N TRP A 200 12.66 19.08 10.79
CA TRP A 200 12.63 18.24 9.60
C TRP A 200 12.84 16.79 10.01
N THR A 201 12.21 15.89 9.30
CA THR A 201 12.50 14.45 9.37
C THR A 201 12.93 13.97 7.99
N LEU A 202 13.99 13.18 7.93
CA LEU A 202 14.37 12.44 6.74
C LEU A 202 14.20 10.95 7.02
N ALA A 203 13.55 10.22 6.11
CA ALA A 203 13.32 8.81 6.26
C ALA A 203 13.66 8.01 5.00
N ALA A 204 14.00 6.74 5.24
CA ALA A 204 13.96 5.69 4.24
C ALA A 204 12.78 4.78 4.55
N GLU A 205 11.99 4.46 3.53
CA GLU A 205 10.87 3.54 3.65
C GLU A 205 11.00 2.44 2.62
N GLU A 206 10.57 1.24 2.99
CA GLU A 206 10.42 0.11 2.08
C GLU A 206 8.98 -0.37 2.11
N TYR A 207 8.46 -0.66 0.92
CA TYR A 207 7.17 -1.30 0.71
C TYR A 207 7.40 -2.53 -0.14
N ALA A 208 6.97 -3.68 0.36
CA ALA A 208 7.16 -4.94 -0.31
C ALA A 208 5.83 -5.69 -0.48
N ASP A 209 5.75 -6.51 -1.50
CA ASP A 209 4.71 -7.52 -1.69
C ASP A 209 5.40 -8.85 -1.99
N PHE A 210 5.32 -9.77 -1.03
CA PHE A 210 5.89 -11.10 -1.13
C PHE A 210 4.92 -12.10 -1.78
N GLY A 211 3.67 -11.69 -2.02
CA GLY A 211 2.59 -12.58 -2.45
C GLY A 211 2.03 -13.45 -1.34
N PRO A 212 1.41 -14.59 -1.68
CA PRO A 212 0.68 -15.41 -0.74
C PRO A 212 1.54 -15.98 0.41
N VAL A 213 1.06 -15.90 1.65
CA VAL A 213 1.78 -16.34 2.86
C VAL A 213 2.11 -17.86 2.85
N HIS A 214 1.36 -18.69 2.11
CA HIS A 214 1.61 -20.12 2.03
C HIS A 214 2.75 -20.49 1.06
N GLY A 215 3.22 -19.53 0.25
CA GLY A 215 4.29 -19.75 -0.71
C GLY A 215 4.62 -18.44 -1.40
N PHE A 216 5.60 -17.72 -0.88
CA PHE A 216 6.03 -16.44 -1.43
C PHE A 216 6.43 -16.55 -2.89
N LEU A 217 6.19 -15.50 -3.65
CA LEU A 217 6.61 -15.37 -5.05
C LEU A 217 8.13 -15.48 -5.18
N PRO A 218 8.65 -15.93 -6.34
CA PRO A 218 10.07 -15.81 -6.65
C PRO A 218 10.53 -14.34 -6.51
N ALA A 219 11.76 -14.11 -6.06
CA ALA A 219 12.26 -12.76 -5.75
C ALA A 219 12.12 -11.74 -6.88
N GLY A 220 12.19 -12.17 -8.15
CA GLY A 220 11.99 -11.29 -9.30
C GLY A 220 10.53 -10.91 -9.56
N GLU A 221 9.60 -11.65 -8.99
CA GLU A 221 8.15 -11.44 -9.11
C GLU A 221 7.55 -10.72 -7.88
N GLN A 222 8.34 -10.57 -6.79
CA GLN A 222 7.95 -9.79 -5.61
C GLN A 222 8.07 -8.30 -5.94
N VAL A 223 7.16 -7.48 -5.37
CA VAL A 223 7.32 -6.02 -5.40
C VAL A 223 8.25 -5.60 -4.27
N HIS A 224 9.23 -4.77 -4.58
CA HIS A 224 10.08 -4.08 -3.61
C HIS A 224 10.32 -2.66 -4.08
N GLN A 225 9.87 -1.68 -3.31
CA GLN A 225 10.07 -0.26 -3.56
C GLN A 225 10.71 0.41 -2.36
N ILE A 226 11.76 1.17 -2.59
CA ILE A 226 12.43 1.98 -1.56
C ILE A 226 12.18 3.46 -1.83
N TYR A 227 11.83 4.21 -0.78
CA TYR A 227 11.54 5.64 -0.84
C TYR A 227 12.52 6.42 0.01
N ALA A 228 12.99 7.55 -0.54
CA ALA A 228 13.55 8.64 0.25
C ALA A 228 12.43 9.64 0.55
N VAL A 229 12.21 9.92 1.83
CA VAL A 229 11.06 10.69 2.32
C VAL A 229 11.53 11.85 3.18
N VAL A 230 10.82 12.96 3.08
CA VAL A 230 11.00 14.14 3.93
C VAL A 230 9.66 14.54 4.53
N ASP A 231 9.66 14.80 5.86
CA ASP A 231 8.49 15.31 6.56
C ASP A 231 8.77 16.68 7.15
N ARG A 232 7.72 17.47 7.20
CA ARG A 232 7.74 18.79 7.81
C ARG A 232 6.35 19.22 8.24
N THR A 233 6.19 19.66 9.47
CA THR A 233 5.03 20.44 9.86
C THR A 233 5.24 21.89 9.44
N TRP A 234 4.35 22.45 8.64
CA TRP A 234 4.34 23.83 8.23
C TRP A 234 2.98 24.48 8.52
N LYS A 235 2.96 25.37 9.50
CA LYS A 235 1.73 25.97 10.05
C LYS A 235 0.79 24.90 10.61
N GLU A 236 -0.33 24.65 9.91
CA GLU A 236 -1.38 23.70 10.29
C GLU A 236 -1.36 22.43 9.43
N TRP A 237 -0.34 22.28 8.58
CA TRP A 237 -0.20 21.17 7.66
C TRP A 237 0.97 20.29 8.07
N ASP A 238 0.73 19.03 8.16
CA ASP A 238 1.76 18.01 8.16
C ASP A 238 1.96 17.57 6.71
N ILE A 239 3.20 17.65 6.26
CA ILE A 239 3.59 17.41 4.86
C ILE A 239 4.59 16.27 4.87
N GLU A 240 4.30 15.22 4.13
CA GLU A 240 5.24 14.17 3.82
C GLU A 240 5.39 14.08 2.29
N ALA A 241 6.61 14.09 1.80
CA ALA A 241 6.92 13.98 0.39
C ALA A 241 8.02 12.95 0.16
N GLY A 242 7.86 12.10 -0.84
CA GLY A 242 8.81 11.04 -1.11
C GLY A 242 9.00 10.74 -2.59
N ILE A 243 10.19 10.21 -2.90
CA ILE A 243 10.55 9.66 -4.20
C ILE A 243 10.94 8.20 -4.01
N GLY A 244 10.29 7.31 -4.74
CA GLY A 244 10.46 5.87 -4.64
C GLY A 244 11.02 5.26 -5.91
N ALA A 245 11.87 4.25 -5.75
CA ALA A 245 12.44 3.46 -6.82
C ALA A 245 12.13 1.98 -6.63
N GLY A 246 11.67 1.32 -7.70
CA GLY A 246 11.46 -0.13 -7.72
C GLY A 246 12.76 -0.88 -7.87
N LEU A 247 12.92 -1.93 -7.08
CA LEU A 247 14.12 -2.77 -7.02
C LEU A 247 13.99 -4.07 -7.84
N THR A 248 12.77 -4.44 -8.24
CA THR A 248 12.46 -5.68 -8.98
C THR A 248 11.75 -5.35 -10.29
N ASP A 249 11.63 -6.33 -11.18
CA ASP A 249 10.90 -6.16 -12.43
C ASP A 249 9.37 -6.07 -12.22
N ALA A 250 8.86 -6.57 -11.10
CA ALA A 250 7.47 -6.46 -10.69
C ALA A 250 7.13 -5.10 -10.06
N SER A 251 8.11 -4.24 -9.82
CA SER A 251 7.95 -2.92 -9.20
C SER A 251 7.89 -1.79 -10.22
N ASP A 252 7.08 -0.76 -9.93
CA ASP A 252 7.15 0.49 -10.66
C ASP A 252 8.54 1.13 -10.50
N ARG A 253 9.13 1.60 -11.60
CA ARG A 253 10.51 2.11 -11.62
C ARG A 253 10.69 3.42 -10.86
N LEU A 254 9.68 4.28 -10.89
CA LEU A 254 9.72 5.58 -10.24
C LEU A 254 8.32 5.97 -9.80
N THR A 255 8.15 6.25 -8.51
CA THR A 255 6.90 6.76 -7.94
C THR A 255 7.19 7.96 -7.05
N LEU A 256 6.37 8.98 -7.13
CA LEU A 256 6.38 10.14 -6.25
C LEU A 256 5.18 10.06 -5.34
N LYS A 257 5.37 10.31 -4.04
CA LYS A 257 4.26 10.41 -3.06
C LYS A 257 4.23 11.79 -2.43
N LEU A 258 3.03 12.26 -2.12
CA LEU A 258 2.78 13.47 -1.34
C LEU A 258 1.58 13.22 -0.42
N ILE A 259 1.79 13.36 0.86
CA ILE A 259 0.74 13.29 1.88
C ILE A 259 0.63 14.67 2.52
N LEU A 260 -0.60 15.17 2.62
CA LEU A 260 -0.92 16.44 3.27
C LEU A 260 -1.99 16.17 4.33
N ALA A 261 -1.66 16.41 5.60
CA ALA A 261 -2.60 16.21 6.69
C ALA A 261 -2.86 17.49 7.48
N ARG A 262 -4.08 17.64 7.99
CA ARG A 262 -4.43 18.71 8.94
C ARG A 262 -5.66 18.39 9.76
N ASP A 263 -5.72 18.96 10.96
CA ASP A 263 -6.92 18.98 11.76
C ASP A 263 -7.92 20.02 11.23
N LEU A 264 -9.18 19.64 11.07
CA LEU A 264 -10.25 20.47 10.53
C LEU A 264 -10.99 21.25 11.62
N ASN A 265 -11.06 20.71 12.85
CA ASN A 265 -11.68 21.37 13.99
C ASN A 265 -10.65 21.52 15.12
N LYS A 266 -10.17 22.74 15.33
CA LYS A 266 -9.31 23.06 16.48
C LYS A 266 -10.17 23.06 17.76
N ARG A 267 -9.97 22.10 18.65
CA ARG A 267 -10.31 22.31 20.07
C ARG A 267 -9.20 23.14 20.69
N SER A 268 -9.55 24.36 21.20
CA SER A 268 -8.62 25.17 21.98
C SER A 268 -8.07 24.35 23.15
N SER A 269 -6.73 24.23 23.21
CA SER A 269 -5.94 23.74 24.34
C SER A 269 -5.82 22.24 24.62
N ALA A 270 -5.67 21.38 23.59
CA ALA A 270 -4.83 20.20 23.79
C ALA A 270 -3.81 20.23 22.65
N ARG A 271 -2.52 20.27 22.94
CA ARG A 271 -1.49 20.12 21.92
C ARG A 271 -1.79 18.87 21.15
N SER A 272 -2.06 19.02 19.84
CA SER A 272 -1.96 17.89 18.93
C SER A 272 -0.54 17.37 19.09
N ALA A 273 -0.39 16.10 19.33
CA ALA A 273 0.88 15.44 19.19
C ALA A 273 1.14 15.28 17.68
N SER A 274 1.52 16.37 17.04
CA SER A 274 2.38 16.31 15.85
C SER A 274 3.70 15.70 16.27
N PRO A 275 4.44 15.01 15.41
CA PRO A 275 5.74 14.45 15.79
C PRO A 275 6.54 15.55 16.48
N ALA A 276 6.83 15.33 17.75
CA ALA A 276 7.38 16.33 18.63
C ALA A 276 8.67 16.88 18.03
N PRO A 277 8.83 18.21 17.89
CA PRO A 277 10.13 18.76 17.59
C PRO A 277 11.08 18.26 18.68
N ALA A 278 12.19 17.68 18.28
CA ALA A 278 13.24 17.25 19.18
C ALA A 278 13.55 18.40 20.14
N HIS A 279 13.27 18.21 21.44
CA HIS A 279 13.74 19.11 22.46
C HIS A 279 15.24 18.86 22.69
N PRO A 280 16.03 19.94 22.95
CA PRO A 280 17.48 19.91 23.05
C PRO A 280 18.01 18.98 24.14
#